data_39eda79162df7ab2edf6ddb8e004fa1d
#
_entry.id   39eda79162df7ab2edf6ddb8e004fa1d
#
_cell.length_a   1.000
_cell.length_b   1.000
_cell.length_c   1.000
_cell.angle_alpha   90.00
_cell.angle_beta   90.00
_cell.angle_gamma   90.00
#
_symmetry.space_group_name_H-M   'P 1'
#
loop_
_entity.id
_entity.type
_entity.pdbx_description
1 polymer ?
#
loop_
_entity_poly.entity_id
_entity_poly.type
_entity_poly.pdbx_seq_one_letter_code
_entity_poly.pdbx_strand_id
1 'polypeptide(L)'
;MGVASLGSGSRGNGTLVAIGGAVFLVDCGFTLKQTEQRLARLQLSPGDLSAILVSHEHRDHIAGVTALSHRYGIPVFASYGTFKNGPKDFSCTPFDGDMPFEVEGVIVNPVVVPHDAREPTQFTLQHDDLKIGVLSDLGSVTEHVVTQFAHCDYLLLEANHDRAMLQRGSYPPALKRRVGGDHGHLSNTQALDLLERNAHAGLHVIIGHVSEQNNDLDLVESLFAPLRPRLAGLSVATQKEGQKWIGEQPMTRQISFDKVI
;
A
#
# COMPACT_ATOMS: atom_id res chain seq x y z
N MET A 1 14.07 -5.67 -8.54
CA MET A 1 13.27 -4.95 -7.54
C MET A 1 12.13 -4.20 -8.22
N GLY A 2 11.03 -3.98 -7.50
CA GLY A 2 9.88 -3.30 -8.07
C GLY A 2 8.68 -3.28 -7.13
N VAL A 3 7.61 -2.65 -7.61
CA VAL A 3 6.32 -2.54 -6.92
C VAL A 3 5.21 -2.97 -7.85
N ALA A 4 4.22 -3.68 -7.32
CA ALA A 4 2.99 -4.04 -8.02
C ALA A 4 1.80 -3.91 -7.07
N SER A 5 0.59 -3.79 -7.59
CA SER A 5 -0.62 -3.80 -6.76
C SER A 5 -1.53 -4.95 -7.16
N LEU A 6 -1.98 -5.71 -6.18
CA LEU A 6 -3.01 -6.74 -6.37
C LEU A 6 -4.39 -6.11 -6.65
N GLY A 7 -4.59 -4.89 -6.22
CA GLY A 7 -5.78 -4.07 -6.34
C GLY A 7 -5.74 -2.97 -5.30
N SER A 8 -6.36 -1.82 -5.59
CA SER A 8 -6.26 -0.62 -4.74
C SER A 8 -7.60 0.12 -4.72
N GLY A 9 -8.22 0.20 -3.52
CA GLY A 9 -9.50 0.87 -3.28
C GLY A 9 -10.32 0.22 -2.17
N SER A 10 -11.49 0.76 -1.88
CA SER A 10 -12.34 0.44 -0.70
C SER A 10 -12.87 -1.02 -0.63
N ARG A 11 -12.63 -1.85 -1.65
CA ARG A 11 -13.04 -3.27 -1.65
C ARG A 11 -11.89 -4.23 -1.40
N GLY A 12 -10.70 -3.71 -1.15
CA GLY A 12 -9.51 -4.47 -0.82
C GLY A 12 -8.26 -3.84 -1.41
N ASN A 13 -7.24 -3.78 -0.59
CA ASN A 13 -5.91 -3.30 -0.91
C ASN A 13 -4.89 -4.42 -0.75
N GLY A 14 -3.83 -4.36 -1.54
CA GLY A 14 -2.68 -5.22 -1.40
C GLY A 14 -1.59 -4.75 -2.35
N THR A 15 -0.45 -4.37 -1.79
CA THR A 15 0.70 -3.88 -2.54
C THR A 15 1.87 -4.83 -2.36
N LEU A 16 2.46 -5.26 -3.47
CA LEU A 16 3.67 -6.09 -3.47
C LEU A 16 4.90 -5.20 -3.61
N VAL A 17 5.87 -5.43 -2.75
CA VAL A 17 7.19 -4.78 -2.77
C VAL A 17 8.26 -5.86 -2.89
N ALA A 18 9.01 -5.85 -3.98
CA ALA A 18 10.15 -6.73 -4.20
C ALA A 18 11.45 -5.93 -4.03
N ILE A 19 12.24 -6.25 -2.99
CA ILE A 19 13.46 -5.53 -2.63
C ILE A 19 14.42 -6.47 -1.88
N GLY A 20 15.73 -6.38 -2.12
CA GLY A 20 16.74 -7.18 -1.41
C GLY A 20 16.58 -8.69 -1.55
N GLY A 21 15.92 -9.17 -2.61
CA GLY A 21 15.59 -10.60 -2.76
C GLY A 21 14.35 -11.06 -1.99
N ALA A 22 13.76 -10.22 -1.15
CA ALA A 22 12.52 -10.44 -0.41
C ALA A 22 11.31 -9.91 -1.17
N VAL A 23 10.13 -10.50 -0.90
CA VAL A 23 8.83 -10.03 -1.43
C VAL A 23 7.88 -9.80 -0.26
N PHE A 24 7.50 -8.56 -0.05
CA PHE A 24 6.54 -8.15 0.97
C PHE A 24 5.16 -7.95 0.35
N LEU A 25 4.14 -8.35 1.09
CA LEU A 25 2.76 -7.94 0.82
C LEU A 25 2.36 -6.89 1.87
N VAL A 26 2.17 -5.66 1.45
CA VAL A 26 1.58 -4.61 2.30
C VAL A 26 0.08 -4.66 2.14
N ASP A 27 -0.61 -5.02 3.22
CA ASP A 27 -2.04 -5.29 3.33
C ASP A 27 -2.54 -6.47 2.50
N CYS A 28 -3.64 -7.06 2.95
CA CYS A 28 -4.36 -8.12 2.26
C CYS A 28 -5.86 -8.00 2.55
N GLY A 29 -6.53 -7.07 1.86
CA GLY A 29 -7.98 -6.84 1.99
C GLY A 29 -8.85 -7.80 1.17
N PHE A 30 -8.26 -8.73 0.44
CA PHE A 30 -8.94 -9.70 -0.42
C PHE A 30 -9.13 -11.03 0.30
N THR A 31 -10.14 -11.81 -0.11
CA THR A 31 -10.27 -13.19 0.35
C THR A 31 -9.07 -14.02 -0.09
N LEU A 32 -8.77 -15.13 0.61
CA LEU A 32 -7.66 -16.03 0.27
C LEU A 32 -7.64 -16.39 -1.22
N LYS A 33 -8.78 -16.88 -1.76
CA LYS A 33 -8.91 -17.23 -3.18
C LYS A 33 -8.63 -16.06 -4.12
N GLN A 34 -9.12 -14.87 -3.78
CA GLN A 34 -8.86 -13.67 -4.60
C GLN A 34 -7.38 -13.28 -4.55
N THR A 35 -6.75 -13.39 -3.38
CA THR A 35 -5.31 -13.09 -3.22
C THR A 35 -4.46 -14.04 -4.06
N GLU A 36 -4.71 -15.37 -3.97
CA GLU A 36 -4.04 -16.37 -4.79
C GLU A 36 -4.17 -16.08 -6.29
N GLN A 37 -5.39 -15.78 -6.75
CA GLN A 37 -5.64 -15.44 -8.15
C GLN A 37 -4.92 -14.17 -8.61
N ARG A 38 -4.85 -13.17 -7.75
CA ARG A 38 -4.19 -11.89 -8.04
C ARG A 38 -2.66 -12.03 -8.04
N LEU A 39 -2.10 -12.81 -7.11
CA LEU A 39 -0.68 -13.19 -7.12
C LEU A 39 -0.31 -13.94 -8.40
N ALA A 40 -1.12 -14.93 -8.79
CA ALA A 40 -0.89 -15.70 -10.01
C ALA A 40 -0.87 -14.85 -11.29
N ARG A 41 -1.67 -13.77 -11.38
CA ARG A 41 -1.62 -12.79 -12.50
C ARG A 41 -0.26 -12.08 -12.59
N LEU A 42 0.42 -11.94 -11.46
CA LEU A 42 1.76 -11.33 -11.36
C LEU A 42 2.87 -12.39 -11.34
N GLN A 43 2.52 -13.65 -11.71
CA GLN A 43 3.43 -14.80 -11.75
C GLN A 43 4.07 -15.13 -10.39
N LEU A 44 3.34 -14.88 -9.31
CA LEU A 44 3.73 -15.24 -7.94
C LEU A 44 2.76 -16.25 -7.35
N SER A 45 3.25 -16.96 -6.36
CA SER A 45 2.47 -17.78 -5.43
C SER A 45 2.57 -17.21 -4.01
N PRO A 46 1.68 -17.56 -3.07
CA PRO A 46 1.83 -17.17 -1.69
C PRO A 46 3.15 -17.60 -1.03
N GLY A 47 3.75 -18.72 -1.50
CA GLY A 47 5.06 -19.19 -1.01
C GLY A 47 6.25 -18.31 -1.40
N ASP A 48 6.06 -17.37 -2.33
CA ASP A 48 7.10 -16.40 -2.69
C ASP A 48 7.15 -15.20 -1.73
N LEU A 49 6.12 -15.03 -0.87
CA LEU A 49 6.03 -13.93 0.08
C LEU A 49 6.95 -14.16 1.29
N SER A 50 7.77 -13.19 1.62
CA SER A 50 8.63 -13.18 2.79
C SER A 50 7.87 -12.77 4.05
N ALA A 51 6.97 -11.78 3.94
CA ALA A 51 6.15 -11.30 5.04
C ALA A 51 4.92 -10.53 4.54
N ILE A 52 3.94 -10.38 5.45
CA ILE A 52 2.80 -9.47 5.30
C ILE A 52 3.00 -8.33 6.30
N LEU A 53 2.98 -7.09 5.82
CA LEU A 53 2.95 -5.88 6.62
C LEU A 53 1.53 -5.32 6.63
N VAL A 54 0.95 -5.13 7.81
CA VAL A 54 -0.44 -4.62 7.92
C VAL A 54 -0.41 -3.17 8.38
N SER A 55 -0.98 -2.30 7.56
CA SER A 55 -1.00 -0.86 7.81
C SER A 55 -1.96 -0.48 8.95
N HIS A 56 -3.15 -1.05 8.96
CA HIS A 56 -4.17 -0.81 9.98
C HIS A 56 -5.31 -1.86 9.93
N GLU A 57 -6.22 -1.82 10.89
CA GLU A 57 -7.25 -2.84 11.11
C GLU A 57 -8.51 -2.71 10.23
N HIS A 58 -8.61 -1.76 9.31
CA HIS A 58 -9.77 -1.67 8.43
C HIS A 58 -9.90 -2.89 7.53
N ARG A 59 -11.14 -3.29 7.28
CA ARG A 59 -11.46 -4.55 6.63
C ARG A 59 -10.82 -4.70 5.23
N ASP A 60 -10.76 -3.64 4.48
CA ASP A 60 -10.18 -3.61 3.12
C ASP A 60 -8.63 -3.65 3.13
N HIS A 61 -8.00 -3.74 4.31
CA HIS A 61 -6.57 -3.95 4.51
C HIS A 61 -6.25 -5.28 5.19
N ILE A 62 -7.08 -5.75 6.12
CA ILE A 62 -6.72 -6.90 6.98
C ILE A 62 -7.53 -8.18 6.69
N ALA A 63 -8.65 -8.10 5.94
CA ALA A 63 -9.63 -9.19 5.87
C ALA A 63 -9.08 -10.56 5.41
N GLY A 64 -8.05 -10.59 4.58
CA GLY A 64 -7.45 -11.82 4.07
C GLY A 64 -6.20 -12.26 4.81
N VAL A 65 -5.64 -11.41 5.66
CA VAL A 65 -4.32 -11.61 6.29
C VAL A 65 -4.26 -12.91 7.08
N THR A 66 -5.19 -13.12 8.01
CA THR A 66 -5.22 -14.33 8.86
C THR A 66 -5.29 -15.60 8.03
N ALA A 67 -6.19 -15.67 7.05
CA ALA A 67 -6.36 -16.85 6.20
C ALA A 67 -5.12 -17.14 5.34
N LEU A 68 -4.50 -16.09 4.80
CA LEU A 68 -3.30 -16.21 3.97
C LEU A 68 -2.09 -16.65 4.83
N SER A 69 -1.87 -15.99 5.95
CA SER A 69 -0.77 -16.30 6.88
C SER A 69 -0.88 -17.74 7.42
N HIS A 70 -2.03 -18.15 7.94
CA HIS A 70 -2.23 -19.50 8.48
C HIS A 70 -2.08 -20.58 7.41
N ARG A 71 -2.58 -20.33 6.19
CA ARG A 71 -2.52 -21.32 5.11
C ARG A 71 -1.10 -21.59 4.62
N TYR A 72 -0.26 -20.57 4.59
CA TYR A 72 1.06 -20.63 3.95
C TYR A 72 2.23 -20.39 4.91
N GLY A 73 1.95 -20.16 6.21
CA GLY A 73 3.00 -19.95 7.21
C GLY A 73 3.74 -18.62 7.04
N ILE A 74 3.08 -17.60 6.46
CA ILE A 74 3.72 -16.31 6.17
C ILE A 74 3.72 -15.46 7.44
N PRO A 75 4.89 -14.95 7.90
CA PRO A 75 4.97 -14.05 9.05
C PRO A 75 4.21 -12.74 8.78
N VAL A 76 3.55 -12.24 9.82
CA VAL A 76 2.76 -11.01 9.77
C VAL A 76 3.34 -10.00 10.77
N PHE A 77 3.43 -8.74 10.35
CA PHE A 77 3.85 -7.62 11.19
C PHE A 77 2.77 -6.55 11.16
N ALA A 78 2.43 -5.99 12.32
CA ALA A 78 1.45 -4.91 12.46
C ALA A 78 1.79 -4.04 13.68
N SER A 79 1.31 -2.81 13.72
CA SER A 79 1.41 -1.97 14.91
C SER A 79 0.68 -2.61 16.10
N TYR A 80 1.06 -2.24 17.31
CA TYR A 80 0.41 -2.76 18.52
C TYR A 80 -1.09 -2.42 18.57
N GLY A 81 -1.46 -1.21 18.13
CA GLY A 81 -2.86 -0.79 18.03
C GLY A 81 -3.66 -1.61 17.04
N THR A 82 -3.09 -1.88 15.86
CA THR A 82 -3.70 -2.76 14.84
C THR A 82 -3.85 -4.19 15.37
N PHE A 83 -2.82 -4.74 16.04
CA PHE A 83 -2.89 -6.07 16.66
C PHE A 83 -4.04 -6.18 17.67
N LYS A 84 -4.20 -5.20 18.54
CA LYS A 84 -5.23 -5.19 19.59
C LYS A 84 -6.66 -5.01 19.07
N ASN A 85 -6.83 -4.40 17.91
CA ASN A 85 -8.14 -4.06 17.35
C ASN A 85 -8.47 -4.87 16.07
N GLY A 86 -7.57 -5.71 15.63
CA GLY A 86 -7.77 -6.64 14.51
C GLY A 86 -8.76 -7.77 14.83
N PRO A 87 -9.01 -8.67 13.86
CA PRO A 87 -9.85 -9.85 14.07
C PRO A 87 -9.36 -10.70 15.25
N LYS A 88 -10.29 -11.44 15.92
CA LYS A 88 -9.97 -12.24 17.13
C LYS A 88 -8.89 -13.32 16.91
N ASP A 89 -8.83 -13.86 15.71
CA ASP A 89 -7.86 -14.88 15.28
C ASP A 89 -6.62 -14.30 14.60
N PHE A 90 -6.51 -12.95 14.57
CA PHE A 90 -5.37 -12.26 14.01
C PHE A 90 -4.13 -12.45 14.90
N SER A 91 -3.06 -12.96 14.30
CA SER A 91 -1.77 -13.15 14.95
C SER A 91 -0.68 -12.45 14.13
N CYS A 92 0.19 -11.71 14.81
CA CYS A 92 1.33 -11.03 14.19
C CYS A 92 2.46 -10.84 15.19
N THR A 93 3.63 -10.47 14.69
CA THR A 93 4.69 -9.85 15.48
C THR A 93 4.40 -8.35 15.55
N PRO A 94 4.03 -7.80 16.72
CA PRO A 94 3.78 -6.37 16.83
C PRO A 94 5.07 -5.57 16.77
N PHE A 95 5.01 -4.39 16.15
CA PHE A 95 6.08 -3.39 16.15
C PHE A 95 5.60 -2.09 16.78
N ASP A 96 6.52 -1.28 17.26
CA ASP A 96 6.28 0.10 17.66
C ASP A 96 6.22 0.99 16.40
N GLY A 97 5.20 1.84 16.31
CA GLY A 97 5.13 2.87 15.27
C GLY A 97 6.38 3.76 15.30
N ASP A 98 6.88 4.14 14.14
CA ASP A 98 8.09 4.95 13.95
C ASP A 98 9.42 4.27 14.37
N MET A 99 9.41 2.99 14.79
CA MET A 99 10.63 2.23 15.08
C MET A 99 10.95 1.25 13.96
N PRO A 100 12.05 1.46 13.22
CA PRO A 100 12.47 0.54 12.16
C PRO A 100 12.78 -0.87 12.71
N PHE A 101 12.46 -1.88 11.90
CA PHE A 101 12.83 -3.28 12.16
C PHE A 101 13.30 -3.95 10.86
N GLU A 102 13.94 -5.10 10.99
CA GLU A 102 14.53 -5.80 9.85
C GLU A 102 13.80 -7.12 9.56
N VAL A 103 13.56 -7.40 8.29
CA VAL A 103 13.05 -8.68 7.79
C VAL A 103 13.83 -9.09 6.55
N GLU A 104 14.49 -10.26 6.59
CA GLU A 104 15.31 -10.80 5.48
C GLU A 104 16.33 -9.79 4.91
N GLY A 105 16.98 -9.00 5.76
CA GLY A 105 17.99 -8.01 5.34
C GLY A 105 17.41 -6.70 4.83
N VAL A 106 16.08 -6.54 4.84
CA VAL A 106 15.37 -5.32 4.43
C VAL A 106 14.97 -4.54 5.69
N ILE A 107 15.32 -3.27 5.75
CA ILE A 107 14.85 -2.37 6.80
C ILE A 107 13.43 -1.93 6.46
N VAL A 108 12.49 -2.30 7.30
CA VAL A 108 11.09 -1.85 7.26
C VAL A 108 10.95 -0.69 8.23
N ASN A 109 10.61 0.49 7.74
CA ASN A 109 10.37 1.66 8.55
C ASN A 109 8.86 1.98 8.56
N PRO A 110 8.14 1.69 9.66
CA PRO A 110 6.75 2.09 9.81
C PRO A 110 6.68 3.60 10.05
N VAL A 111 5.70 4.25 9.45
CA VAL A 111 5.48 5.69 9.53
C VAL A 111 4.05 5.93 9.99
N VAL A 112 3.87 6.50 11.18
CA VAL A 112 2.54 6.84 11.72
C VAL A 112 1.93 7.94 10.88
N VAL A 113 0.66 7.76 10.49
CA VAL A 113 -0.06 8.69 9.60
C VAL A 113 -1.41 9.12 10.20
N PRO A 114 -1.90 10.32 9.86
CA PRO A 114 -3.25 10.75 10.25
C PRO A 114 -4.33 9.94 9.52
N HIS A 115 -4.92 8.95 10.19
CA HIS A 115 -6.03 8.16 9.67
C HIS A 115 -6.96 7.73 10.81
N ASP A 116 -8.22 7.41 10.51
CA ASP A 116 -9.25 7.06 11.50
C ASP A 116 -9.19 5.56 11.91
N ALA A 117 -7.98 5.10 12.22
CA ALA A 117 -7.68 3.78 12.76
C ALA A 117 -6.96 3.89 14.11
N ARG A 118 -6.68 2.77 14.75
CA ARG A 118 -6.17 2.78 16.13
C ARG A 118 -4.70 3.20 16.23
N GLU A 119 -3.88 2.71 15.32
CA GLU A 119 -2.46 3.06 15.18
C GLU A 119 -2.06 2.86 13.72
N PRO A 120 -2.58 3.73 12.82
CA PRO A 120 -2.37 3.57 11.39
C PRO A 120 -0.92 3.89 11.03
N THR A 121 -0.27 2.95 10.35
CA THR A 121 1.10 3.07 9.88
C THR A 121 1.17 2.82 8.38
N GLN A 122 2.03 3.53 7.71
CA GLN A 122 2.43 3.27 6.34
C GLN A 122 3.90 2.86 6.33
N PHE A 123 4.46 2.46 5.20
CA PHE A 123 5.77 1.83 5.21
C PHE A 123 6.72 2.44 4.18
N THR A 124 7.98 2.65 4.59
CA THR A 124 9.09 2.65 3.65
C THR A 124 9.96 1.42 3.89
N LEU A 125 10.42 0.80 2.81
CA LEU A 125 11.30 -0.36 2.82
C LEU A 125 12.63 0.03 2.18
N GLN A 126 13.74 -0.31 2.85
CA GLN A 126 15.07 0.04 2.38
C GLN A 126 16.00 -1.19 2.33
N HIS A 127 16.77 -1.26 1.27
CA HIS A 127 17.87 -2.22 1.14
C HIS A 127 18.96 -1.57 0.29
N ASP A 128 20.18 -1.49 0.83
CA ASP A 128 21.27 -0.70 0.26
C ASP A 128 20.81 0.76 0.01
N ASP A 129 21.06 1.30 -1.18
CA ASP A 129 20.68 2.67 -1.56
C ASP A 129 19.22 2.80 -2.05
N LEU A 130 18.45 1.70 -2.03
CA LEU A 130 17.10 1.66 -2.58
C LEU A 130 16.04 1.87 -1.52
N LYS A 131 15.05 2.68 -1.84
CA LYS A 131 13.92 2.98 -0.96
C LYS A 131 12.60 2.89 -1.70
N ILE A 132 11.68 2.11 -1.15
CA ILE A 132 10.32 1.95 -1.69
C ILE A 132 9.31 2.41 -0.64
N GLY A 133 8.39 3.29 -1.03
CA GLY A 133 7.31 3.79 -0.18
C GLY A 133 5.95 3.21 -0.57
N VAL A 134 5.16 2.84 0.43
CA VAL A 134 3.74 2.54 0.30
C VAL A 134 3.00 3.50 1.23
N LEU A 135 2.21 4.40 0.66
CA LEU A 135 1.52 5.47 1.36
C LEU A 135 0.07 5.54 0.89
N SER A 136 -0.80 4.88 1.63
CA SER A 136 -2.25 4.84 1.41
C SER A 136 -2.97 5.21 2.70
N ASP A 137 -4.24 5.56 2.61
CA ASP A 137 -5.08 5.78 3.78
C ASP A 137 -4.49 6.79 4.79
N LEU A 138 -4.43 8.04 4.34
CA LEU A 138 -4.10 9.17 5.20
C LEU A 138 -4.99 10.38 4.86
N GLY A 139 -5.43 11.11 5.87
CA GLY A 139 -6.35 12.25 5.69
C GLY A 139 -5.65 13.59 5.49
N SER A 140 -4.39 13.70 5.90
CA SER A 140 -3.64 14.94 5.79
C SER A 140 -2.14 14.70 5.59
N VAL A 141 -1.49 15.62 4.87
CA VAL A 141 -0.04 15.60 4.62
C VAL A 141 0.66 16.37 5.74
N THR A 142 1.48 15.68 6.53
CA THR A 142 2.32 16.28 7.57
C THR A 142 3.77 16.39 7.09
N GLU A 143 4.57 17.29 7.69
CA GLU A 143 6.02 17.37 7.41
C GLU A 143 6.74 16.05 7.72
N HIS A 144 6.27 15.31 8.73
CA HIS A 144 6.77 13.97 9.03
C HIS A 144 6.58 13.03 7.82
N VAL A 145 5.36 12.95 7.28
CA VAL A 145 5.06 12.12 6.09
C VAL A 145 5.93 12.55 4.90
N VAL A 146 6.01 13.84 4.60
CA VAL A 146 6.84 14.34 3.49
C VAL A 146 8.29 13.90 3.64
N THR A 147 8.85 14.06 4.85
CA THR A 147 10.26 13.71 5.13
C THR A 147 10.49 12.20 5.04
N GLN A 148 9.58 11.40 5.61
CA GLN A 148 9.73 9.94 5.63
C GLN A 148 9.61 9.33 4.24
N PHE A 149 8.81 9.91 3.35
CA PHE A 149 8.64 9.43 1.97
C PHE A 149 9.51 10.17 0.93
N ALA A 150 10.38 11.08 1.37
CA ALA A 150 11.37 11.70 0.50
C ALA A 150 12.37 10.67 -0.05
N HIS A 151 12.86 10.94 -1.26
CA HIS A 151 13.90 10.15 -1.95
C HIS A 151 13.54 8.66 -2.15
N CYS A 152 12.25 8.33 -2.30
CA CYS A 152 11.85 7.00 -2.73
C CYS A 152 12.16 6.78 -4.22
N ASP A 153 12.63 5.58 -4.59
CA ASP A 153 12.76 5.15 -5.99
C ASP A 153 11.42 4.72 -6.56
N TYR A 154 10.58 4.13 -5.70
CA TYR A 154 9.20 3.75 -6.01
C TYR A 154 8.27 4.23 -4.90
N LEU A 155 7.13 4.79 -5.27
CA LEU A 155 6.11 5.24 -4.34
C LEU A 155 4.72 4.84 -4.82
N LEU A 156 4.00 4.04 -4.03
CA LEU A 156 2.55 3.97 -4.15
C LEU A 156 1.96 5.09 -3.30
N LEU A 157 1.16 5.96 -3.91
CA LEU A 157 0.57 7.13 -3.27
C LEU A 157 -0.95 7.15 -3.47
N GLU A 158 -1.71 7.33 -2.39
CA GLU A 158 -3.14 7.55 -2.45
C GLU A 158 -3.51 8.85 -3.16
N ALA A 159 -4.54 8.79 -4.04
CA ALA A 159 -5.31 9.95 -4.49
C ALA A 159 -6.81 9.55 -4.50
N ASN A 160 -7.42 9.61 -3.32
CA ASN A 160 -8.70 8.96 -3.11
C ASN A 160 -9.86 9.67 -3.81
N HIS A 161 -10.02 10.97 -3.65
CA HIS A 161 -11.21 11.66 -4.12
C HIS A 161 -10.94 13.02 -4.76
N ASP A 162 -11.77 13.38 -5.72
CA ASP A 162 -11.98 14.76 -6.13
C ASP A 162 -12.92 15.44 -5.13
N ARG A 163 -12.51 16.62 -4.63
CA ARG A 163 -13.28 17.35 -3.61
C ARG A 163 -14.69 17.73 -4.08
N ALA A 164 -14.84 18.12 -5.36
CA ALA A 164 -16.13 18.51 -5.89
C ALA A 164 -17.03 17.29 -6.12
N MET A 165 -16.47 16.17 -6.57
CA MET A 165 -17.23 14.92 -6.71
C MET A 165 -17.68 14.41 -5.34
N LEU A 166 -16.82 14.41 -4.31
CA LEU A 166 -17.18 14.03 -2.94
C LEU A 166 -18.31 14.91 -2.40
N GLN A 167 -18.24 16.23 -2.59
CA GLN A 167 -19.29 17.15 -2.13
C GLN A 167 -20.63 16.91 -2.83
N ARG A 168 -20.62 16.68 -4.13
CA ARG A 168 -21.84 16.44 -4.93
C ARG A 168 -22.32 15.00 -4.91
N GLY A 169 -21.46 14.05 -4.53
CA GLY A 169 -21.72 12.62 -4.56
C GLY A 169 -22.85 12.17 -3.62
N SER A 170 -23.23 10.92 -3.72
CA SER A 170 -24.36 10.32 -3.01
C SER A 170 -24.08 9.98 -1.54
N TYR A 171 -22.85 10.12 -1.06
CA TYR A 171 -22.53 9.79 0.33
C TYR A 171 -23.30 10.66 1.32
N PRO A 172 -23.77 10.08 2.45
CA PRO A 172 -24.37 10.84 3.54
C PRO A 172 -23.40 11.93 4.06
N PRO A 173 -23.89 13.06 4.59
CA PRO A 173 -23.05 14.15 5.07
C PRO A 173 -21.97 13.73 6.08
N ALA A 174 -22.29 12.79 6.97
CA ALA A 174 -21.33 12.28 7.96
C ALA A 174 -20.17 11.53 7.29
N LEU A 175 -20.46 10.72 6.26
CA LEU A 175 -19.43 9.99 5.50
C LEU A 175 -18.57 10.94 4.65
N LYS A 176 -19.17 11.97 4.04
CA LYS A 176 -18.41 13.02 3.33
C LYS A 176 -17.41 13.73 4.25
N ARG A 177 -17.84 14.09 5.46
CA ARG A 177 -16.96 14.70 6.47
C ARG A 177 -15.86 13.76 6.93
N ARG A 178 -16.16 12.45 7.10
CA ARG A 178 -15.18 11.43 7.44
C ARG A 178 -14.14 11.28 6.33
N VAL A 179 -14.56 11.03 5.09
CA VAL A 179 -13.68 10.80 3.93
C VAL A 179 -12.81 12.02 3.64
N GLY A 180 -13.39 13.22 3.62
CA GLY A 180 -12.66 14.46 3.29
C GLY A 180 -12.05 15.18 4.50
N GLY A 181 -12.04 14.57 5.69
CA GLY A 181 -11.47 15.14 6.92
C GLY A 181 -10.00 14.79 7.10
N ASP A 182 -9.34 15.44 8.08
CA ASP A 182 -7.90 15.33 8.35
C ASP A 182 -7.43 13.92 8.75
N HIS A 183 -8.35 13.03 9.12
CA HIS A 183 -8.11 11.61 9.40
C HIS A 183 -8.85 10.69 8.40
N GLY A 184 -9.34 11.22 7.29
CA GLY A 184 -9.98 10.45 6.24
C GLY A 184 -8.99 10.00 5.18
N HIS A 185 -9.14 10.53 3.96
CA HIS A 185 -8.31 10.20 2.80
C HIS A 185 -7.85 11.46 2.07
N LEU A 186 -6.71 11.38 1.39
CA LEU A 186 -6.23 12.49 0.56
C LEU A 186 -7.15 12.77 -0.62
N SER A 187 -7.46 14.03 -0.82
CA SER A 187 -7.96 14.50 -2.09
C SER A 187 -6.87 14.45 -3.16
N ASN A 188 -7.26 14.43 -4.43
CA ASN A 188 -6.33 14.48 -5.57
C ASN A 188 -5.33 15.64 -5.46
N THR A 189 -5.78 16.81 -5.00
CA THR A 189 -4.93 18.01 -4.86
C THR A 189 -3.92 17.89 -3.71
N GLN A 190 -4.29 17.26 -2.59
CA GLN A 190 -3.33 17.00 -1.49
C GLN A 190 -2.28 15.96 -1.90
N ALA A 191 -2.69 14.92 -2.63
CA ALA A 191 -1.77 13.93 -3.18
C ALA A 191 -0.81 14.55 -4.20
N LEU A 192 -1.29 15.45 -5.06
CA LEU A 192 -0.47 16.19 -6.01
C LEU A 192 0.58 17.05 -5.27
N ASP A 193 0.16 17.83 -4.26
CA ASP A 193 1.06 18.68 -3.47
C ASP A 193 2.18 17.86 -2.80
N LEU A 194 1.84 16.72 -2.20
CA LEU A 194 2.84 15.80 -1.64
C LEU A 194 3.82 15.29 -2.70
N LEU A 195 3.30 14.89 -3.87
CA LEU A 195 4.13 14.39 -4.95
C LEU A 195 5.02 15.49 -5.54
N GLU A 196 4.54 16.71 -5.69
CA GLU A 196 5.34 17.85 -6.17
C GLU A 196 6.56 18.13 -5.28
N ARG A 197 6.40 17.97 -3.97
CA ARG A 197 7.46 18.15 -2.97
C ARG A 197 8.51 17.02 -3.02
N ASN A 198 8.13 15.82 -3.42
CA ASN A 198 8.99 14.63 -3.43
C ASN A 198 9.42 14.20 -4.85
N ALA A 199 8.95 14.86 -5.90
CA ALA A 199 9.20 14.49 -7.29
C ALA A 199 10.67 14.67 -7.68
N HIS A 200 11.27 13.62 -8.25
CA HIS A 200 12.61 13.64 -8.85
C HIS A 200 12.70 12.65 -10.02
N ALA A 201 13.71 12.81 -10.87
CA ALA A 201 13.83 12.07 -12.14
C ALA A 201 14.00 10.54 -12.00
N GLY A 202 14.36 10.04 -10.79
CA GLY A 202 14.47 8.62 -10.50
C GLY A 202 13.20 7.99 -9.92
N LEU A 203 12.19 8.78 -9.54
CA LEU A 203 11.01 8.29 -8.84
C LEU A 203 9.99 7.67 -9.80
N HIS A 204 9.62 6.42 -9.55
CA HIS A 204 8.44 5.77 -10.14
C HIS A 204 7.23 5.87 -9.21
N VAL A 205 6.11 6.36 -9.71
CA VAL A 205 4.88 6.56 -8.93
C VAL A 205 3.74 5.67 -9.41
N ILE A 206 3.05 5.06 -8.46
CA ILE A 206 1.77 4.40 -8.65
C ILE A 206 0.73 5.19 -7.85
N ILE A 207 -0.18 5.88 -8.52
CA ILE A 207 -1.35 6.46 -7.85
C ILE A 207 -2.32 5.33 -7.53
N GLY A 208 -2.74 5.23 -6.27
CA GLY A 208 -3.62 4.17 -5.78
C GLY A 208 -4.79 4.69 -4.96
N HIS A 209 -5.60 3.76 -4.45
CA HIS A 209 -6.77 4.00 -3.61
C HIS A 209 -7.77 5.02 -4.18
N VAL A 210 -7.91 5.02 -5.51
CA VAL A 210 -8.81 5.90 -6.24
C VAL A 210 -10.26 5.47 -6.02
N SER A 211 -11.10 6.35 -5.50
CA SER A 211 -12.51 6.06 -5.22
C SER A 211 -13.30 5.85 -6.49
N GLU A 212 -14.00 4.73 -6.61
CA GLU A 212 -14.90 4.45 -7.75
C GLU A 212 -16.16 5.34 -7.76
N GLN A 213 -16.48 6.05 -6.66
CA GLN A 213 -17.68 6.87 -6.55
C GLN A 213 -17.40 8.38 -6.50
N ASN A 214 -16.26 8.78 -5.96
CA ASN A 214 -15.93 10.18 -5.72
C ASN A 214 -14.65 10.59 -6.44
N ASN A 215 -14.25 9.85 -7.47
CA ASN A 215 -13.13 10.16 -8.32
C ASN A 215 -13.36 9.64 -9.75
N ASP A 216 -12.49 10.01 -10.65
CA ASP A 216 -12.48 9.57 -12.04
C ASP A 216 -11.03 9.38 -12.50
N LEU A 217 -10.76 8.28 -13.21
CA LEU A 217 -9.39 7.94 -13.63
C LEU A 217 -8.81 8.96 -14.61
N ASP A 218 -9.61 9.45 -15.55
CA ASP A 218 -9.16 10.45 -16.53
C ASP A 218 -8.84 11.77 -15.84
N LEU A 219 -9.62 12.13 -14.81
CA LEU A 219 -9.35 13.30 -13.98
C LEU A 219 -8.03 13.16 -13.22
N VAL A 220 -7.80 11.99 -12.60
CA VAL A 220 -6.53 11.69 -11.91
C VAL A 220 -5.37 11.75 -12.90
N GLU A 221 -5.45 11.07 -14.03
CA GLU A 221 -4.39 11.08 -15.04
C GLU A 221 -4.09 12.50 -15.54
N SER A 222 -5.12 13.28 -15.84
CA SER A 222 -4.99 14.68 -16.30
C SER A 222 -4.32 15.56 -15.25
N LEU A 223 -4.68 15.40 -13.97
CA LEU A 223 -4.14 16.19 -12.88
C LEU A 223 -2.65 15.92 -12.63
N PHE A 224 -2.24 14.66 -12.70
CA PHE A 224 -0.84 14.27 -12.46
C PHE A 224 0.04 14.32 -13.73
N ALA A 225 -0.54 14.44 -14.94
CA ALA A 225 0.21 14.48 -16.19
C ALA A 225 1.34 15.54 -16.24
N PRO A 226 1.19 16.77 -15.69
CA PRO A 226 2.27 17.75 -15.68
C PRO A 226 3.54 17.32 -14.94
N LEU A 227 3.44 16.36 -14.00
CA LEU A 227 4.60 15.84 -13.28
C LEU A 227 5.38 14.76 -14.04
N ARG A 228 4.82 14.16 -15.11
CA ARG A 228 5.49 13.10 -15.88
C ARG A 228 6.92 13.44 -16.31
N PRO A 229 7.25 14.66 -16.76
CA PRO A 229 8.64 15.00 -17.15
C PRO A 229 9.63 15.03 -15.96
N ARG A 230 9.13 15.09 -14.72
CA ARG A 230 9.93 15.13 -13.49
C ARG A 230 10.10 13.76 -12.83
N LEU A 231 9.48 12.70 -13.39
CA LEU A 231 9.41 11.36 -12.83
C LEU A 231 10.02 10.33 -13.78
N ALA A 232 10.52 9.23 -13.26
CA ALA A 232 10.91 8.06 -14.06
C ALA A 232 9.69 7.33 -14.63
N GLY A 233 8.55 7.36 -13.91
CA GLY A 233 7.31 6.78 -14.39
C GLY A 233 6.11 7.18 -13.52
N LEU A 234 4.93 7.18 -14.12
CA LEU A 234 3.66 7.46 -13.45
C LEU A 234 2.55 6.56 -14.01
N SER A 235 1.90 5.81 -13.15
CA SER A 235 0.78 4.93 -13.47
C SER A 235 -0.32 5.03 -12.42
N VAL A 236 -1.50 4.47 -12.73
CA VAL A 236 -2.65 4.45 -11.81
C VAL A 236 -3.09 3.00 -11.59
N ALA A 237 -3.12 2.57 -10.33
CA ALA A 237 -3.64 1.27 -9.93
C ALA A 237 -5.16 1.32 -9.80
N THR A 238 -5.83 0.27 -10.25
CA THR A 238 -7.29 0.16 -10.15
C THR A 238 -7.71 -0.89 -9.12
N GLN A 239 -8.95 -0.79 -8.63
CA GLN A 239 -9.52 -1.78 -7.71
C GLN A 239 -9.58 -3.19 -8.32
N LYS A 240 -9.87 -3.29 -9.61
CA LYS A 240 -10.09 -4.57 -10.29
C LYS A 240 -8.81 -5.22 -10.76
N GLU A 241 -7.99 -4.49 -11.49
CA GLU A 241 -6.78 -5.05 -12.12
C GLU A 241 -5.51 -4.84 -11.30
N GLY A 242 -5.53 -3.89 -10.34
CA GLY A 242 -4.32 -3.47 -9.64
C GLY A 242 -3.36 -2.73 -10.56
N GLN A 243 -2.07 -3.00 -10.38
CA GLN A 243 -0.95 -2.52 -11.20
C GLN A 243 0.05 -3.66 -11.41
N LYS A 244 0.46 -3.88 -12.64
CA LYS A 244 1.56 -4.82 -12.96
C LYS A 244 2.86 -4.29 -12.36
N TRP A 245 3.89 -5.15 -12.31
CA TRP A 245 5.20 -4.76 -11.85
C TRP A 245 5.72 -3.51 -12.56
N ILE A 246 6.14 -2.53 -11.77
CA ILE A 246 7.01 -1.43 -12.17
C ILE A 246 8.38 -1.73 -11.58
N GLY A 247 9.41 -1.69 -12.40
CA GLY A 247 10.72 -2.23 -12.09
C GLY A 247 10.85 -3.71 -12.44
N GLU A 248 11.77 -4.39 -11.81
CA GLU A 248 12.03 -5.81 -12.07
C GLU A 248 11.08 -6.70 -11.28
N GLN A 249 10.48 -7.67 -11.97
CA GLN A 249 9.71 -8.71 -11.32
C GLN A 249 10.65 -9.59 -10.48
N PRO A 250 10.29 -9.96 -9.23
CA PRO A 250 11.10 -10.87 -8.44
C PRO A 250 11.20 -12.25 -9.11
N MET A 251 12.35 -12.90 -8.95
CA MET A 251 12.47 -14.31 -9.29
C MET A 251 11.63 -15.13 -8.32
N THR A 252 10.79 -16.01 -8.84
CA THR A 252 10.00 -16.93 -8.00
C THR A 252 10.94 -17.87 -7.24
N ARG A 253 10.69 -18.06 -5.96
CA ARG A 253 11.36 -19.10 -5.17
C ARG A 253 10.92 -20.44 -5.75
N GLN A 254 11.84 -21.18 -6.40
CA GLN A 254 11.57 -22.58 -6.78
C GLN A 254 11.34 -23.37 -5.49
N ILE A 255 10.08 -23.69 -5.20
CA ILE A 255 9.77 -24.65 -4.14
C ILE A 255 10.23 -26.00 -4.67
N SER A 256 11.42 -26.46 -4.24
CA SER A 256 11.80 -27.85 -4.44
C SER A 256 10.85 -28.70 -3.59
N PHE A 257 9.96 -29.41 -4.24
CA PHE A 257 9.08 -30.41 -3.58
C PHE A 257 9.85 -31.67 -3.13
N ASP A 258 11.14 -31.56 -2.88
CA ASP A 258 11.97 -32.63 -2.37
C ASP A 258 12.07 -32.58 -0.84
N LYS A 259 10.99 -32.92 -0.16
CA LYS A 259 11.00 -33.50 1.20
C LYS A 259 9.59 -33.77 1.70
N VAL A 260 8.93 -34.79 1.12
CA VAL A 260 7.98 -35.61 1.85
C VAL A 260 8.21 -37.05 1.35
N ILE A 261 9.10 -37.76 2.00
CA ILE A 261 9.11 -39.22 2.10
C ILE A 261 9.23 -39.54 3.58
#